data_b4bbdcf100d1f5b311aff61602d053d9
#
_entry.id   b4bbdcf100d1f5b311aff61602d053d9
#
_cell.length_a   1.000
_cell.length_b   1.000
_cell.length_c   1.000
_cell.angle_alpha   90.00
_cell.angle_beta   90.00
_cell.angle_gamma   90.00
#
_symmetry.space_group_name_H-M   'P 1'
#
loop_
_entity.id
_entity.type
_entity.pdbx_description
1 polymer ?
#
loop_
_entity_poly.entity_id
_entity_poly.type
_entity_poly.pdbx_seq_one_letter_code
_entity_poly.pdbx_strand_id
1 'polypeptide(L)'
;MHSKTYNIYGWYVAFILLTGFTFSFIDRQVLNLLVVPIQNDLNITDTQISALQGLAFVLTYVGLCIPIGRLVDKSHRVTVMIVGLLVWSVATIACGFSKNYVSMFIARMGIGAGESTVHPGSISILGDYFDSDKIAYPMSIYLL
;
A
#
# COMPACT_ATOMS: atom_id res chain seq x y z
N MET A 1 25.12 -13.85 -21.26
CA MET A 1 24.64 -14.01 -19.86
C MET A 1 25.33 -12.92 -19.03
N HIS A 2 24.69 -11.75 -18.85
CA HIS A 2 25.21 -10.75 -17.93
C HIS A 2 24.82 -11.18 -16.51
N SER A 3 25.80 -11.54 -15.71
CA SER A 3 25.62 -11.78 -14.28
C SER A 3 25.07 -10.51 -13.63
N LYS A 4 23.81 -10.52 -13.22
CA LYS A 4 23.16 -9.45 -12.43
C LYS A 4 23.69 -9.44 -10.97
N THR A 5 24.96 -9.80 -10.79
CA THR A 5 25.60 -9.93 -9.49
C THR A 5 25.88 -8.54 -8.92
N TYR A 6 25.31 -8.24 -7.75
CA TYR A 6 25.53 -7.01 -6.98
C TYR A 6 25.26 -5.71 -7.74
N ASN A 7 24.04 -5.54 -8.18
CA ASN A 7 23.62 -4.26 -8.74
C ASN A 7 23.29 -3.29 -7.58
N ILE A 8 24.22 -2.39 -7.27
CA ILE A 8 24.02 -1.32 -6.26
C ILE A 8 22.71 -0.56 -6.51
N TYR A 9 22.37 -0.37 -7.75
CA TYR A 9 21.12 0.25 -8.16
C TYR A 9 19.89 -0.60 -7.77
N GLY A 10 19.96 -1.92 -7.90
CA GLY A 10 18.91 -2.83 -7.44
C GLY A 10 18.66 -2.75 -5.92
N TRP A 11 19.72 -2.61 -5.13
CA TRP A 11 19.62 -2.40 -3.69
C TRP A 11 19.03 -1.02 -3.34
N TYR A 12 19.38 0.01 -4.09
CA TYR A 12 18.75 1.33 -3.94
C TYR A 12 17.25 1.28 -4.21
N VAL A 13 16.84 0.59 -5.28
CA VAL A 13 15.43 0.35 -5.60
C VAL A 13 14.73 -0.43 -4.48
N ALA A 14 15.34 -1.50 -3.98
CA ALA A 14 14.80 -2.29 -2.87
C ALA A 14 14.58 -1.42 -1.60
N PHE A 15 15.52 -0.53 -1.30
CA PHE A 15 15.38 0.39 -0.17
C PHE A 15 14.24 1.41 -0.34
N ILE A 16 14.04 1.94 -1.54
CA ILE A 16 12.91 2.82 -1.85
C ILE A 16 11.58 2.08 -1.67
N LEU A 17 11.50 0.84 -2.18
CA LEU A 17 10.30 0.01 -2.05
C LEU A 17 10.00 -0.35 -0.60
N LEU A 18 11.02 -0.68 0.19
CA LEU A 18 10.91 -0.89 1.64
C LEU A 18 10.37 0.36 2.34
N THR A 19 10.88 1.55 1.98
CA THR A 19 10.40 2.81 2.54
C THR A 19 8.90 3.00 2.26
N GLY A 20 8.46 2.76 1.02
CA GLY A 20 7.04 2.80 0.65
C GLY A 20 6.19 1.81 1.45
N PHE A 21 6.68 0.58 1.64
CA PHE A 21 6.01 -0.44 2.45
C PHE A 21 5.92 -0.04 3.93
N THR A 22 6.99 0.54 4.47
CA THR A 22 7.03 1.06 5.85
C THR A 22 5.99 2.18 6.05
N PHE A 23 5.86 3.10 5.11
CA PHE A 23 4.83 4.14 5.18
C PHE A 23 3.41 3.55 5.14
N SER A 24 3.17 2.53 4.32
CA SER A 24 1.89 1.81 4.30
C SER A 24 1.57 1.18 5.66
N PHE A 25 2.57 0.59 6.32
CA PHE A 25 2.40 0.03 7.66
C PHE A 25 2.09 1.12 8.70
N ILE A 26 2.83 2.25 8.67
CA ILE A 26 2.62 3.39 9.57
C ILE A 26 1.22 3.96 9.41
N ASP A 27 0.73 4.13 8.18
CA ASP A 27 -0.61 4.68 7.90
C ASP A 27 -1.73 3.85 8.54
N ARG A 28 -1.60 2.51 8.52
CA ARG A 28 -2.52 1.60 9.23
C ARG A 28 -2.44 1.75 10.73
N GLN A 29 -1.24 1.91 11.30
CA GLN A 29 -1.06 2.05 12.74
C GLN A 29 -1.53 3.40 13.28
N VAL A 30 -1.40 4.47 12.50
CA VAL A 30 -1.90 5.80 12.86
C VAL A 30 -3.40 5.77 13.12
N LEU A 31 -4.18 5.04 12.31
CA LEU A 31 -5.62 4.91 12.58
C LEU A 31 -5.91 4.22 13.92
N ASN A 32 -5.13 3.19 14.27
CA ASN A 32 -5.30 2.51 15.55
C ASN A 32 -5.06 3.43 16.75
N LEU A 33 -4.11 4.37 16.62
CA LEU A 33 -3.83 5.38 17.64
C LEU A 33 -4.92 6.46 17.71
N LEU A 34 -5.59 6.75 16.60
CA LEU A 34 -6.60 7.79 16.47
C LEU A 34 -8.04 7.30 16.70
N VAL A 35 -8.25 6.04 17.13
CA VAL A 35 -9.59 5.45 17.34
C VAL A 35 -10.45 6.35 18.21
N VAL A 36 -9.98 6.70 19.41
CA VAL A 36 -10.76 7.49 20.39
C VAL A 36 -11.08 8.90 19.87
N PRO A 37 -10.10 9.68 19.36
CA PRO A 37 -10.40 10.97 18.73
C PRO A 37 -11.43 10.88 17.60
N ILE A 38 -11.27 9.93 16.68
CA ILE A 38 -12.19 9.77 15.53
C ILE A 38 -13.59 9.40 15.96
N GLN A 39 -13.74 8.52 16.97
CA GLN A 39 -15.03 8.16 17.51
C GLN A 39 -15.76 9.37 18.11
N ASN A 40 -15.04 10.19 18.87
CA ASN A 40 -15.59 11.39 19.48
C ASN A 40 -15.96 12.46 18.44
N ASP A 41 -15.12 12.71 17.46
CA ASP A 41 -15.34 13.73 16.43
C ASP A 41 -16.48 13.37 15.47
N LEU A 42 -16.58 12.11 15.08
CA LEU A 42 -17.59 11.63 14.12
C LEU A 42 -18.84 11.05 14.81
N ASN A 43 -18.86 10.97 16.15
CA ASN A 43 -19.92 10.34 16.94
C ASN A 43 -20.30 8.94 16.44
N ILE A 44 -19.30 8.08 16.22
CA ILE A 44 -19.46 6.74 15.68
C ILE A 44 -19.28 5.66 16.75
N THR A 45 -19.94 4.51 16.53
CA THR A 45 -19.91 3.37 17.44
C THR A 45 -18.64 2.53 17.27
N ASP A 46 -18.34 1.63 18.24
CA ASP A 46 -17.25 0.68 18.17
C ASP A 46 -17.33 -0.23 16.93
N THR A 47 -18.52 -0.61 16.53
CA THR A 47 -18.75 -1.40 15.32
C THR A 47 -18.38 -0.61 14.05
N GLN A 48 -18.71 0.67 14.00
CA GLN A 48 -18.40 1.54 12.87
C GLN A 48 -16.89 1.81 12.76
N ILE A 49 -16.20 2.07 13.88
CA ILE A 49 -14.74 2.26 13.83
C ILE A 49 -14.03 0.97 13.45
N SER A 50 -14.48 -0.18 13.93
CA SER A 50 -13.95 -1.49 13.51
C SER A 50 -14.15 -1.74 12.02
N ALA A 51 -15.28 -1.33 11.45
CA ALA A 51 -15.53 -1.41 10.02
C ALA A 51 -14.60 -0.47 9.20
N LEU A 52 -14.29 0.71 9.73
CA LEU A 52 -13.30 1.63 9.13
C LEU A 52 -11.89 1.05 9.13
N GLN A 53 -11.49 0.43 10.25
CA GLN A 53 -10.15 -0.17 10.39
C GLN A 53 -9.96 -1.41 9.51
N GLY A 54 -10.95 -2.29 9.49
CA GLY A 54 -10.88 -3.57 8.80
C GLY A 54 -11.57 -3.57 7.44
N LEU A 55 -12.89 -3.50 7.46
CA LEU A 55 -13.74 -3.83 6.32
C LEU A 55 -13.55 -2.86 5.15
N ALA A 56 -13.51 -1.56 5.41
CA ALA A 56 -13.31 -0.55 4.35
C ALA A 56 -12.00 -0.74 3.60
N PHE A 57 -10.92 -0.99 4.33
CA PHE A 57 -9.60 -1.21 3.75
C PHE A 57 -9.48 -2.60 3.09
N VAL A 58 -9.84 -3.67 3.80
CA VAL A 58 -9.63 -5.06 3.35
C VAL A 58 -10.44 -5.38 2.10
N LEU A 59 -11.68 -4.92 2.00
CA LEU A 59 -12.52 -5.16 0.82
C LEU A 59 -11.88 -4.61 -0.46
N THR A 60 -11.38 -3.38 -0.41
CA THR A 60 -10.75 -2.76 -1.58
C THR A 60 -9.36 -3.29 -1.84
N TYR A 61 -8.54 -3.45 -0.80
CA TYR A 61 -7.19 -3.99 -0.93
C TYR A 61 -7.19 -5.41 -1.52
N VAL A 62 -7.96 -6.34 -0.92
CA VAL A 62 -8.03 -7.73 -1.38
C VAL A 62 -8.76 -7.84 -2.72
N GLY A 63 -9.88 -7.13 -2.88
CA GLY A 63 -10.66 -7.15 -4.12
C GLY A 63 -9.90 -6.63 -5.32
N LEU A 64 -9.02 -5.63 -5.13
CA LEU A 64 -8.22 -5.03 -6.20
C LEU A 64 -6.85 -5.69 -6.37
N CYS A 65 -6.35 -6.45 -5.40
CA CYS A 65 -5.03 -7.08 -5.47
C CYS A 65 -4.86 -7.96 -6.72
N ILE A 66 -5.86 -8.77 -7.07
CA ILE A 66 -5.82 -9.65 -8.24
C ILE A 66 -5.88 -8.86 -9.56
N PRO A 67 -6.87 -7.96 -9.79
CA PRO A 67 -6.90 -7.18 -11.02
C PRO A 67 -5.70 -6.25 -11.18
N ILE A 68 -5.22 -5.65 -10.10
CA ILE A 68 -4.02 -4.80 -10.12
C ILE A 68 -2.76 -5.62 -10.40
N GLY A 69 -2.61 -6.82 -9.82
CA GLY A 69 -1.52 -7.72 -10.16
C GLY A 69 -1.45 -7.98 -11.67
N ARG A 70 -2.59 -8.31 -12.31
CA ARG A 70 -2.67 -8.47 -13.76
C ARG A 70 -2.36 -7.20 -14.55
N LEU A 71 -2.75 -6.04 -14.01
CA LEU A 71 -2.44 -4.74 -14.62
C LEU A 71 -0.94 -4.44 -14.55
N VAL A 72 -0.30 -4.71 -13.43
CA VAL A 72 1.15 -4.58 -13.23
C VAL A 72 1.93 -5.45 -14.22
N ASP A 73 1.47 -6.69 -14.44
CA ASP A 73 2.13 -7.62 -15.38
C ASP A 73 1.99 -7.20 -16.85
N LYS A 74 0.91 -6.51 -17.21
CA LYS A 74 0.60 -6.10 -18.60
C LYS A 74 0.98 -4.67 -18.93
N SER A 75 1.29 -3.84 -17.93
CA SER A 75 1.51 -2.40 -18.09
C SER A 75 2.88 -1.99 -17.57
N HIS A 76 3.21 -0.70 -17.70
CA HIS A 76 4.39 -0.12 -17.05
C HIS A 76 4.23 -0.12 -15.53
N ARG A 77 4.89 -1.06 -14.86
CA ARG A 77 4.82 -1.32 -13.41
C ARG A 77 5.00 -0.06 -12.57
N VAL A 78 6.02 0.76 -12.91
CA VAL A 78 6.32 2.02 -12.23
C VAL A 78 5.15 3.01 -12.35
N THR A 79 4.54 3.10 -13.52
CA THR A 79 3.37 3.99 -13.72
C THR A 79 2.18 3.55 -12.87
N VAL A 80 1.90 2.23 -12.82
CA VAL A 80 0.81 1.69 -11.97
C VAL A 80 1.06 2.02 -10.51
N MET A 81 2.31 1.85 -10.02
CA MET A 81 2.67 2.20 -8.65
C MET A 81 2.55 3.70 -8.37
N ILE A 82 3.01 4.57 -9.28
CA ILE A 82 2.88 6.03 -9.12
C ILE A 82 1.41 6.43 -9.01
N VAL A 83 0.55 5.91 -9.88
CA VAL A 83 -0.91 6.17 -9.82
C VAL A 83 -1.48 5.67 -8.50
N GLY A 84 -1.10 4.46 -8.05
CA GLY A 84 -1.52 3.93 -6.76
C GLY A 84 -1.10 4.81 -5.58
N LEU A 85 0.16 5.27 -5.58
CA LEU A 85 0.66 6.20 -4.55
C LEU A 85 -0.09 7.53 -4.54
N LEU A 86 -0.41 8.07 -5.72
CA LEU A 86 -1.22 9.30 -5.82
C LEU A 86 -2.64 9.09 -5.26
N VAL A 87 -3.29 7.99 -5.63
CA VAL A 87 -4.62 7.63 -5.09
C VAL A 87 -4.56 7.49 -3.58
N TRP A 88 -3.58 6.77 -3.06
CA TRP A 88 -3.37 6.61 -1.62
C TRP A 88 -3.15 7.95 -0.93
N SER A 89 -2.24 8.80 -1.43
CA SER A 89 -1.96 10.11 -0.84
C SER A 89 -3.19 11.02 -0.80
N VAL A 90 -3.95 11.09 -1.89
CA VAL A 90 -5.18 11.88 -1.96
C VAL A 90 -6.23 11.32 -1.00
N ALA A 91 -6.36 10.01 -0.91
CA ALA A 91 -7.31 9.37 -0.01
C ALA A 91 -6.93 9.59 1.47
N THR A 92 -5.63 9.56 1.82
CA THR A 92 -5.15 9.88 3.17
C THR A 92 -5.47 11.34 3.54
N ILE A 93 -5.25 12.27 2.63
CA ILE A 93 -5.65 13.67 2.80
C ILE A 93 -7.17 13.78 3.01
N ALA A 94 -7.97 13.07 2.20
CA ALA A 94 -9.42 13.05 2.30
C ALA A 94 -9.90 12.50 3.66
N CYS A 95 -9.19 11.53 4.26
CA CYS A 95 -9.48 11.08 5.63
C CYS A 95 -9.37 12.23 6.64
N GLY A 96 -8.33 13.08 6.54
CA GLY A 96 -8.14 14.22 7.44
C GLY A 96 -9.23 15.29 7.32
N PHE A 97 -9.90 15.39 6.17
CA PHE A 97 -11.01 16.31 5.94
C PHE A 97 -12.42 15.68 6.11
N SER A 98 -12.48 14.43 6.51
CA SER A 98 -13.74 13.72 6.66
C SER A 98 -14.55 14.25 7.82
N LYS A 99 -15.81 14.63 7.58
CA LYS A 99 -16.75 15.19 8.57
C LYS A 99 -17.84 14.21 9.01
N ASN A 100 -17.89 13.03 8.43
CA ASN A 100 -18.87 12.00 8.75
C ASN A 100 -18.31 10.60 8.43
N TYR A 101 -19.01 9.59 8.96
CA TYR A 101 -18.64 8.18 8.77
C TYR A 101 -18.49 7.78 7.31
N VAL A 102 -19.43 8.19 6.45
CA VAL A 102 -19.45 7.77 5.04
C VAL A 102 -18.25 8.34 4.27
N SER A 103 -17.93 9.62 4.47
CA SER A 103 -16.76 10.23 3.83
C SER A 103 -15.46 9.57 4.28
N MET A 104 -15.34 9.26 5.57
CA MET A 104 -14.19 8.54 6.12
C MET A 104 -14.09 7.11 5.55
N PHE A 105 -15.22 6.41 5.43
CA PHE A 105 -15.29 5.06 4.89
C PHE A 105 -14.84 5.01 3.43
N ILE A 106 -15.34 5.94 2.59
CA ILE A 106 -14.94 6.04 1.18
C ILE A 106 -13.45 6.40 1.05
N ALA A 107 -12.94 7.32 1.85
CA ALA A 107 -11.53 7.66 1.87
C ALA A 107 -10.65 6.46 2.25
N ARG A 108 -11.06 5.65 3.24
CA ARG A 108 -10.39 4.40 3.61
C ARG A 108 -10.41 3.35 2.50
N MET A 109 -11.50 3.23 1.76
CA MET A 109 -11.53 2.40 0.55
C MET A 109 -10.52 2.88 -0.49
N GLY A 110 -10.38 4.19 -0.67
CA GLY A 110 -9.38 4.79 -1.55
C GLY A 110 -7.93 4.46 -1.13
N ILE A 111 -7.64 4.48 0.17
CA ILE A 111 -6.33 4.06 0.70
C ILE A 111 -6.07 2.59 0.35
N GLY A 112 -7.01 1.69 0.63
CA GLY A 112 -6.89 0.28 0.28
C GLY A 112 -6.67 0.04 -1.23
N ALA A 113 -7.37 0.81 -2.07
CA ALA A 113 -7.19 0.75 -3.52
C ALA A 113 -5.79 1.20 -3.96
N GLY A 114 -5.28 2.31 -3.42
CA GLY A 114 -3.94 2.81 -3.72
C GLY A 114 -2.85 1.87 -3.24
N GLU A 115 -2.92 1.42 -1.99
CA GLU A 115 -1.93 0.50 -1.41
C GLU A 115 -1.88 -0.88 -2.08
N SER A 116 -2.99 -1.33 -2.68
CA SER A 116 -3.02 -2.63 -3.39
C SER A 116 -2.08 -2.69 -4.59
N THR A 117 -1.56 -1.56 -5.08
CA THR A 117 -0.55 -1.50 -6.15
C THR A 117 0.87 -1.75 -5.66
N VAL A 118 1.16 -1.43 -4.39
CA VAL A 118 2.51 -1.40 -3.84
C VAL A 118 3.12 -2.80 -3.81
N HIS A 119 2.42 -3.77 -3.26
CA HIS A 119 2.97 -5.13 -3.08
C HIS A 119 3.24 -5.85 -4.40
N PRO A 120 2.26 -6.00 -5.32
CA PRO A 120 2.54 -6.66 -6.61
C PRO A 120 3.53 -5.87 -7.47
N GLY A 121 3.49 -4.53 -7.44
CA GLY A 121 4.45 -3.69 -8.12
C GLY A 121 5.87 -3.88 -7.62
N SER A 122 6.07 -3.92 -6.31
CA SER A 122 7.39 -4.12 -5.69
C SER A 122 7.99 -5.48 -6.03
N ILE A 123 7.20 -6.56 -5.91
CA ILE A 123 7.66 -7.92 -6.26
C ILE A 123 8.08 -7.97 -7.73
N SER A 124 7.25 -7.42 -8.61
CA SER A 124 7.51 -7.40 -10.05
C SER A 124 8.77 -6.60 -10.39
N ILE A 125 9.00 -5.43 -9.77
CA ILE A 125 10.20 -4.61 -9.95
C ILE A 125 11.45 -5.32 -9.42
N LEU A 126 11.40 -5.90 -8.21
CA LEU A 126 12.52 -6.64 -7.64
C LEU A 126 12.95 -7.82 -8.54
N GLY A 127 11.98 -8.50 -9.17
CA GLY A 127 12.24 -9.57 -10.12
C GLY A 127 13.03 -9.14 -11.36
N ASP A 128 12.99 -7.86 -11.75
CA ASP A 128 13.77 -7.33 -12.88
C ASP A 128 15.24 -7.07 -12.52
N TYR A 129 15.52 -6.75 -11.25
CA TYR A 129 16.87 -6.38 -10.80
C TYR A 129 17.68 -7.54 -10.24
N PHE A 130 17.01 -8.61 -9.76
CA PHE A 130 17.67 -9.75 -9.13
C PHE A 130 17.34 -11.05 -9.85
N ASP A 131 18.34 -11.94 -9.97
CA ASP A 131 18.14 -13.28 -10.51
C ASP A 131 17.24 -14.12 -9.58
N SER A 132 16.49 -15.06 -10.16
CA SER A 132 15.54 -15.91 -9.42
C SER A 132 16.16 -16.64 -8.21
N ASP A 133 17.45 -17.00 -8.31
CA ASP A 133 18.17 -17.69 -7.23
C ASP A 133 18.59 -16.76 -6.07
N LYS A 134 18.61 -15.44 -6.31
CA LYS A 134 19.10 -14.42 -5.36
C LYS A 134 18.01 -13.46 -4.89
N ILE A 135 16.82 -13.53 -5.44
CA ILE A 135 15.70 -12.63 -5.11
C ILE A 135 15.22 -12.79 -3.66
N ALA A 136 15.52 -13.93 -3.03
CA ALA A 136 15.12 -14.20 -1.66
C ALA A 136 15.69 -13.17 -0.66
N TYR A 137 16.92 -12.68 -0.86
CA TYR A 137 17.54 -11.69 0.02
C TYR A 137 16.83 -10.32 -0.02
N PRO A 138 16.71 -9.65 -1.20
CA PRO A 138 16.01 -8.37 -1.28
C PRO A 138 14.54 -8.50 -0.91
N MET A 139 13.90 -9.64 -1.18
CA MET A 139 12.53 -9.91 -0.77
C MET A 139 12.39 -10.00 0.75
N SER A 140 13.33 -10.66 1.44
CA SER A 140 13.32 -10.74 2.92
C SER A 140 13.49 -9.36 3.54
N ILE A 141 14.35 -8.51 2.98
CA ILE A 141 14.54 -7.13 3.46
C ILE A 141 13.28 -6.29 3.20
N TYR A 142 12.65 -6.44 2.04
CA TYR A 142 11.42 -5.73 1.71
C TYR A 142 10.25 -6.10 2.63
N LEU A 143 10.19 -7.34 3.15
CA LEU A 143 9.11 -7.85 3.99
C LEU A 143 9.38 -7.71 5.50
N LEU A 144 10.54 -7.16 5.90
CA LEU A 144 10.89 -6.86 7.30
C LEU A 144 10.09 -5.66 7.82
#